data_30287ac6cc8567201b3ba0a6d3e208d8
#
_entry.id   30287ac6cc8567201b3ba0a6d3e208d8
#
_cell.length_a   1.000
_cell.length_b   1.000
_cell.length_c   1.000
_cell.angle_alpha   90.00
_cell.angle_beta   90.00
_cell.angle_gamma   90.00
#
_symmetry.space_group_name_H-M   'P 1'
#
loop_
_entity.id
_entity.type
_entity.pdbx_description
1 polymer ?
#
loop_
_entity_poly.entity_id
_entity_poly.type
_entity_poly.pdbx_seq_one_letter_code
_entity_poly.pdbx_strand_id
1 'polypeptide(L)'
;MSYKLILAEEAERDLLLWKKSGQKKDLLKILSLFKKLEEHPTTGTGQVEQLKGNLSGYWSRRINKHFRTIYAIHEDIVTVEVISARKHYDNK
;
A
#
# COMPACT_ATOMS: atom_id res chain seq x y z
N MET A 1 -5.68 -4.89 17.79
CA MET A 1 -5.19 -6.12 17.13
C MET A 1 -4.40 -5.74 15.89
N SER A 2 -3.23 -6.30 15.72
CA SER A 2 -2.41 -5.95 14.54
C SER A 2 -2.44 -7.06 13.51
N TYR A 3 -2.33 -6.65 12.26
CA TYR A 3 -2.17 -7.55 11.14
C TYR A 3 -0.69 -7.76 10.87
N LYS A 4 -0.34 -8.96 10.43
CA LYS A 4 0.99 -9.20 9.90
C LYS A 4 1.10 -8.55 8.54
N LEU A 5 2.22 -7.90 8.25
CA LEU A 5 2.42 -7.28 6.94
C LEU A 5 3.45 -8.08 6.15
N ILE A 6 3.08 -8.45 4.93
CA ILE A 6 4.02 -9.08 4.01
C ILE A 6 4.06 -8.29 2.72
N LEU A 7 5.19 -8.32 2.03
CA LEU A 7 5.39 -7.62 0.77
C LEU A 7 5.52 -8.62 -0.36
N ALA A 8 4.70 -8.48 -1.39
CA ALA A 8 4.86 -9.24 -2.61
C ALA A 8 6.15 -8.80 -3.30
N GLU A 9 6.63 -9.62 -4.21
CA GLU A 9 7.88 -9.34 -4.90
C GLU A 9 7.87 -7.98 -5.60
N GLU A 10 6.78 -7.64 -6.25
CA GLU A 10 6.65 -6.35 -6.91
C GLU A 10 6.77 -5.21 -5.89
N ALA A 11 6.15 -5.35 -4.74
CA ALA A 11 6.21 -4.32 -3.70
C ALA A 11 7.62 -4.15 -3.17
N GLU A 12 8.36 -5.23 -3.03
CA GLU A 12 9.76 -5.15 -2.61
C GLU A 12 10.60 -4.39 -3.63
N ARG A 13 10.40 -4.68 -4.91
CA ARG A 13 11.10 -3.96 -5.98
C ARG A 13 10.73 -2.49 -5.98
N ASP A 14 9.45 -2.20 -5.78
CA ASP A 14 8.98 -0.82 -5.73
C ASP A 14 9.64 -0.05 -4.60
N LEU A 15 9.76 -0.68 -3.45
CA LEU A 15 10.38 -0.05 -2.29
C LEU A 15 11.86 0.27 -2.56
N LEU A 16 12.56 -0.64 -3.24
CA LEU A 16 13.94 -0.38 -3.63
C LEU A 16 14.04 0.80 -4.58
N LEU A 17 13.10 0.92 -5.52
CA LEU A 17 13.09 2.06 -6.44
C LEU A 17 12.88 3.37 -5.69
N TRP A 18 11.99 3.39 -4.70
CA TRP A 18 11.80 4.57 -3.89
C TRP A 18 13.07 4.95 -3.13
N LYS A 19 13.77 3.95 -2.60
CA LYS A 19 15.03 4.21 -1.88
C LYS A 19 16.08 4.80 -2.80
N LYS A 20 16.17 4.29 -4.03
CA LYS A 20 17.15 4.76 -5.01
C LYS A 20 16.80 6.13 -5.59
N SER A 21 15.53 6.49 -5.59
CA SER A 21 15.07 7.73 -6.20
C SER A 21 15.52 8.98 -5.45
N GLY A 22 15.92 8.84 -4.21
CA GLY A 22 16.28 9.97 -3.39
C GLY A 22 15.11 10.76 -2.85
N GLN A 23 13.89 10.31 -3.07
CA GLN A 23 12.69 10.98 -2.59
C GLN A 23 12.38 10.55 -1.17
N LYS A 24 13.15 11.07 -0.23
CA LYS A 24 13.07 10.66 1.17
C LYS A 24 11.70 10.89 1.78
N LYS A 25 11.05 11.99 1.41
CA LYS A 25 9.73 12.32 1.95
C LYS A 25 8.70 11.25 1.59
N ASP A 26 8.71 10.82 0.35
CA ASP A 26 7.78 9.78 -0.11
C ASP A 26 8.11 8.44 0.50
N LEU A 27 9.39 8.12 0.63
CA LEU A 27 9.79 6.88 1.28
C LEU A 27 9.30 6.81 2.73
N LEU A 28 9.48 7.91 3.47
CA LEU A 28 9.01 7.97 4.84
C LEU A 28 7.49 7.83 4.90
N LYS A 29 6.79 8.44 3.95
CA LYS A 29 5.34 8.32 3.86
C LYS A 29 4.92 6.87 3.66
N ILE A 30 5.61 6.16 2.77
CA ILE A 30 5.31 4.75 2.49
C ILE A 30 5.51 3.90 3.74
N LEU A 31 6.63 4.10 4.44
CA LEU A 31 6.89 3.33 5.66
C LEU A 31 5.85 3.61 6.72
N SER A 32 5.41 4.85 6.83
CA SER A 32 4.34 5.23 7.74
C SER A 32 3.02 4.56 7.35
N LEU A 33 2.72 4.50 6.06
CA LEU A 33 1.51 3.83 5.59
C LEU A 33 1.55 2.34 5.88
N PHE A 34 2.70 1.71 5.70
CA PHE A 34 2.83 0.28 6.00
C PHE A 34 2.52 0.01 7.47
N LYS A 35 2.99 0.87 8.35
CA LYS A 35 2.71 0.72 9.77
C LYS A 35 1.22 0.87 10.05
N LYS A 36 0.56 1.81 9.39
CA LYS A 36 -0.88 2.00 9.54
C LYS A 36 -1.66 0.81 9.02
N LEU A 37 -1.17 0.16 7.96
CA LEU A 37 -1.83 -1.04 7.42
C LEU A 37 -1.84 -2.18 8.43
N GLU A 38 -0.84 -2.25 9.28
CA GLU A 38 -0.80 -3.27 10.32
C GLU A 38 -1.89 -3.08 11.35
N GLU A 39 -2.33 -1.85 11.54
CA GLU A 39 -3.31 -1.51 12.59
C GLU A 39 -4.69 -1.25 12.01
N HIS A 40 -4.77 -0.54 10.90
CA HIS A 40 -6.05 -0.08 10.34
C HIS A 40 -6.05 -0.22 8.82
N PRO A 41 -6.15 -1.45 8.29
CA PRO A 41 -6.03 -1.65 6.84
C PRO A 41 -7.21 -1.09 6.04
N THR A 42 -8.37 -0.87 6.66
CA THR A 42 -9.55 -0.39 5.91
C THR A 42 -9.98 1.02 6.32
N THR A 43 -9.30 1.64 7.26
CA THR A 43 -9.67 2.96 7.75
C THR A 43 -8.44 3.82 7.92
N GLY A 44 -8.65 5.11 8.18
CA GLY A 44 -7.56 6.04 8.46
C GLY A 44 -7.31 7.01 7.33
N THR A 45 -6.15 7.67 7.39
CA THR A 45 -5.77 8.70 6.43
C THR A 45 -5.21 8.08 5.15
N GLY A 46 -5.05 8.91 4.10
CA GLY A 46 -4.44 8.49 2.86
C GLY A 46 -5.42 7.97 1.83
N GLN A 47 -6.68 8.38 1.92
CA GLN A 47 -7.69 7.99 0.94
C GLN A 47 -7.75 6.48 0.74
N VAL A 48 -8.10 5.77 1.80
CA VAL A 48 -8.29 4.32 1.75
C VAL A 48 -9.45 4.02 0.82
N GLU A 49 -9.22 3.17 -0.16
CA GLU A 49 -10.21 2.92 -1.20
C GLU A 49 -10.27 1.45 -1.55
N GLN A 50 -11.49 0.91 -1.60
CA GLN A 50 -11.72 -0.46 -2.07
C GLN A 50 -11.83 -0.42 -3.58
N LEU A 51 -11.04 -1.24 -4.26
CA LEU A 51 -10.97 -1.22 -5.71
C LEU A 51 -12.04 -2.10 -6.34
N LYS A 52 -12.36 -1.80 -7.61
CA LYS A 52 -13.40 -2.50 -8.34
C LYS A 52 -12.85 -3.04 -9.66
N GLY A 53 -13.71 -3.77 -10.38
CA GLY A 53 -13.35 -4.31 -11.69
C GLY A 53 -12.27 -5.39 -11.56
N ASN A 54 -11.25 -5.28 -12.38
CA ASN A 54 -10.16 -6.26 -12.39
C ASN A 54 -9.42 -6.33 -11.06
N LEU A 55 -9.50 -5.28 -10.26
CA LEU A 55 -8.83 -5.20 -8.97
C LEU A 55 -9.80 -5.41 -7.81
N SER A 56 -10.96 -5.99 -8.10
CA SER A 56 -11.94 -6.31 -7.06
C SER A 56 -11.30 -7.23 -6.01
N GLY A 57 -11.50 -6.91 -4.75
CA GLY A 57 -10.89 -7.64 -3.65
C GLY A 57 -9.61 -7.01 -3.14
N TYR A 58 -9.12 -5.99 -3.82
CA TYR A 58 -7.94 -5.26 -3.38
C TYR A 58 -8.32 -3.88 -2.86
N TRP A 59 -7.40 -3.31 -2.10
CA TRP A 59 -7.54 -1.98 -1.54
C TRP A 59 -6.37 -1.12 -1.98
N SER A 60 -6.54 0.19 -1.93
CA SER A 60 -5.44 1.10 -2.19
C SER A 60 -5.38 2.20 -1.13
N ARG A 61 -4.18 2.73 -0.96
CA ARG A 61 -3.95 3.87 -0.09
C ARG A 61 -2.96 4.79 -0.78
N ARG A 62 -3.30 6.08 -0.81
CA ARG A 62 -2.53 7.07 -1.56
C ARG A 62 -1.20 7.36 -0.90
N ILE A 63 -0.14 7.39 -1.71
CA ILE A 63 1.20 7.78 -1.26
C ILE A 63 1.40 9.28 -1.48
N ASN A 64 1.15 9.74 -2.72
CA ASN A 64 1.26 11.14 -3.08
C ASN A 64 0.30 11.41 -4.25
N LYS A 65 0.46 12.54 -4.95
CA LYS A 65 -0.43 12.91 -6.05
C LYS A 65 -0.44 11.89 -7.19
N HIS A 66 0.65 11.15 -7.37
CA HIS A 66 0.84 10.32 -8.55
C HIS A 66 0.83 8.84 -8.26
N PHE A 67 1.07 8.42 -7.02
CA PHE A 67 1.28 7.01 -6.71
C PHE A 67 0.45 6.54 -5.53
N ARG A 68 0.11 5.26 -5.56
CA ARG A 68 -0.63 4.60 -4.48
C ARG A 68 -0.02 3.23 -4.23
N THR A 69 -0.29 2.69 -3.05
CA THR A 69 0.03 1.31 -2.73
C THR A 69 -1.25 0.49 -2.88
N ILE A 70 -1.11 -0.72 -3.39
CA ILE A 70 -2.23 -1.65 -3.54
C ILE A 70 -1.96 -2.85 -2.65
N TYR A 71 -2.99 -3.29 -1.93
CA TYR A 71 -2.81 -4.38 -0.97
C TYR A 71 -4.07 -5.21 -0.87
N ALA A 72 -3.90 -6.43 -0.36
CA ALA A 72 -4.99 -7.36 -0.09
C ALA A 72 -5.02 -7.65 1.39
N ILE A 73 -6.21 -7.92 1.92
CA ILE A 73 -6.38 -8.25 3.33
C ILE A 73 -6.84 -9.70 3.41
N HIS A 74 -6.07 -10.51 4.13
CA HIS A 74 -6.38 -11.92 4.34
C HIS A 74 -6.82 -12.09 5.80
N GLU A 75 -8.13 -11.98 6.03
CA GLU A 75 -8.68 -12.00 7.38
C GLU A 75 -8.45 -13.30 8.10
N ASP A 76 -8.49 -14.41 7.37
CA ASP A 76 -8.34 -15.74 7.96
C ASP A 76 -6.97 -15.95 8.60
N ILE A 77 -5.95 -15.29 8.10
CA ILE A 77 -4.60 -15.36 8.66
C ILE A 77 -4.12 -14.02 9.22
N VAL A 78 -5.03 -13.07 9.37
CA VAL A 78 -4.80 -11.74 9.94
C VAL A 78 -3.54 -11.11 9.32
N THR A 79 -3.51 -11.07 7.99
CA THR A 79 -2.34 -10.62 7.22
C THR A 79 -2.75 -9.61 6.17
N VAL A 80 -1.95 -8.56 6.01
CA VAL A 80 -2.06 -7.63 4.89
C VAL A 80 -0.90 -7.91 3.95
N GLU A 81 -1.24 -8.20 2.70
CA GLU A 81 -0.25 -8.44 1.67
C GLU A 81 -0.16 -7.21 0.76
N VAL A 82 0.98 -6.53 0.78
CA VAL A 82 1.20 -5.38 -0.08
C VAL A 82 1.61 -5.88 -1.46
N ILE A 83 0.76 -5.64 -2.44
CA ILE A 83 0.97 -6.12 -3.80
C ILE A 83 1.93 -5.20 -4.56
N SER A 84 1.75 -3.88 -4.40
CA SER A 84 2.62 -2.92 -5.06
C SER A 84 2.67 -1.65 -4.23
N ALA A 85 3.74 -0.88 -4.37
CA ALA A 85 3.94 0.35 -3.62
C ALA A 85 4.37 1.51 -4.52
N ARG A 86 4.16 1.38 -5.82
CA ARG A 86 4.52 2.43 -6.77
C ARG A 86 3.57 2.40 -7.97
N LYS A 87 2.31 2.07 -7.69
CA LYS A 87 1.30 2.02 -8.74
C LYS A 87 0.81 3.42 -9.04
N HIS A 88 0.71 3.73 -10.31
CA HIS A 88 0.28 5.06 -10.72
C HIS A 88 -1.16 5.30 -10.25
N TYR A 89 -1.38 6.46 -9.66
CA TYR A 89 -2.72 6.85 -9.21
C TYR A 89 -3.46 7.43 -10.40
N ASP A 90 -4.44 6.69 -10.89
CA ASP A 90 -5.21 7.08 -12.07
C ASP A 90 -6.52 7.71 -11.61
N ASN A 91 -6.74 8.95 -12.03
CA ASN A 91 -7.92 9.72 -11.62
C ASN A 91 -9.10 9.59 -12.56
N LYS A 92 -9.03 8.74 -13.52
CA LYS A 92 -10.13 8.61 -14.48
C LYS A 92 -11.33 7.93 -13.91
#